data_eddce90fe14d0d31769c620933d2c26e
#
_entry.id   eddce90fe14d0d31769c620933d2c26e
#
_cell.length_a   1.000
_cell.length_b   1.000
_cell.length_c   1.000
_cell.angle_alpha   90.00
_cell.angle_beta   90.00
_cell.angle_gamma   90.00
#
_symmetry.space_group_name_H-M   'P 1'
#
loop_
_entity.id
_entity.type
_entity.pdbx_description
1 polymer ?
#
loop_
_entity_poly.entity_id
_entity_poly.type
_entity_poly.pdbx_seq_one_letter_code
_entity_poly.pdbx_strand_id
1 'polypeptide(L)'
;MAEEKKGFFKRLVSGLTKTRDNIVAGFDSIFSGFSSIDDDFYEELEEILIMGDIGINATTSILEHLKEQVAEQHIKEPSQCKQLLIDSIKKQMQVESTEYEFENRKSVILVIGVNGVGKTTSVGKLAGKLKDQGKKVILGAADTFRAAAGEQLTQWANRAGVEIIGGQDGADPASVVYDAVAAAKARNADILICDTAGRLHNKKNLMEELRKIYRILEREYPEAYLETLVVLGGTTGQNALSQARQFAEVANVTGIILTKLDGTAKGGIAVAIQSELDIPVKYIGVGESIDDLQKFDADAFVNALFDVEERS
;
A
#
# COMPACT_ATOMS: atom_id res chain seq x y z
N MET A 1 18.10 13.03 7.87
CA MET A 1 17.81 12.66 6.44
C MET A 1 18.62 11.45 5.96
N ALA A 2 19.97 11.43 5.96
CA ALA A 2 20.74 10.25 5.46
C ALA A 2 20.62 9.02 6.39
N GLU A 3 20.60 9.20 7.71
CA GLU A 3 20.42 8.10 8.68
C GLU A 3 18.98 7.53 8.66
N GLU A 4 17.98 8.38 8.47
CA GLU A 4 16.57 7.98 8.33
C GLU A 4 16.36 7.16 7.06
N LYS A 5 16.94 7.56 5.93
CA LYS A 5 16.91 6.80 4.67
C LYS A 5 17.59 5.44 4.82
N LYS A 6 18.75 5.35 5.48
CA LYS A 6 19.40 4.06 5.78
C LYS A 6 18.54 3.18 6.69
N GLY A 7 17.89 3.74 7.69
CA GLY A 7 16.96 3.03 8.56
C GLY A 7 15.71 2.53 7.81
N PHE A 8 15.19 3.34 6.90
CA PHE A 8 14.08 2.99 6.01
C PHE A 8 14.45 1.81 5.12
N PHE A 9 15.53 1.92 4.34
CA PHE A 9 15.96 0.87 3.41
C PHE A 9 16.23 -0.47 4.13
N LYS A 10 16.87 -0.43 5.31
CA LYS A 10 17.13 -1.63 6.10
C LYS A 10 15.84 -2.34 6.55
N ARG A 11 14.80 -1.59 6.94
CA ARG A 11 13.49 -2.18 7.29
C ARG A 11 12.80 -2.77 6.06
N LEU A 12 12.89 -2.08 4.94
CA LEU A 12 12.32 -2.53 3.67
C LEU A 12 12.97 -3.84 3.23
N VAL A 13 14.30 -3.91 3.21
CA VAL A 13 15.06 -5.14 2.90
C VAL A 13 14.69 -6.28 3.85
N SER A 14 14.63 -5.99 5.16
CA SER A 14 14.22 -6.99 6.16
C SER A 14 12.79 -7.49 5.94
N GLY A 15 11.87 -6.57 5.63
CA GLY A 15 10.46 -6.91 5.37
C GLY A 15 10.24 -7.67 4.07
N LEU A 16 11.09 -7.49 3.07
CA LEU A 16 10.98 -8.15 1.77
C LEU A 16 11.82 -9.43 1.64
N THR A 17 12.50 -9.88 2.70
CA THR A 17 13.45 -11.02 2.64
C THR A 17 12.85 -12.25 1.97
N LYS A 18 11.63 -12.67 2.36
CA LYS A 18 10.98 -13.86 1.79
C LYS A 18 10.68 -13.72 0.28
N THR A 19 10.24 -12.54 -0.15
CA THR A 19 9.98 -12.26 -1.56
C THR A 19 11.28 -12.21 -2.34
N ARG A 20 12.27 -11.49 -1.80
CA ARG A 20 13.58 -11.35 -2.39
C ARG A 20 14.25 -12.71 -2.61
N ASP A 21 14.33 -13.55 -1.57
CA ASP A 21 15.05 -14.81 -1.64
C ASP A 21 14.48 -15.73 -2.74
N ASN A 22 13.17 -15.69 -2.96
CA ASN A 22 12.55 -16.44 -4.06
C ASN A 22 12.89 -15.87 -5.45
N ILE A 23 12.78 -14.55 -5.60
CA ILE A 23 12.96 -13.88 -6.89
C ILE A 23 14.44 -13.84 -7.29
N VAL A 24 15.34 -13.44 -6.37
CA VAL A 24 16.77 -13.29 -6.66
C VAL A 24 17.42 -14.61 -6.98
N ALA A 25 17.13 -15.68 -6.22
CA ALA A 25 17.68 -17.00 -6.50
C ALA A 25 17.31 -17.52 -7.90
N GLY A 26 16.07 -17.26 -8.33
CA GLY A 26 15.61 -17.60 -9.67
C GLY A 26 16.35 -16.80 -10.74
N PHE A 27 16.41 -15.50 -10.60
CA PHE A 27 17.12 -14.65 -11.58
C PHE A 27 18.61 -14.92 -11.68
N ASP A 28 19.31 -15.10 -10.54
CA ASP A 28 20.75 -15.42 -10.57
C ASP A 28 21.02 -16.75 -11.28
N SER A 29 20.11 -17.72 -11.16
CA SER A 29 20.18 -18.98 -11.91
C SER A 29 20.05 -18.77 -13.42
N ILE A 30 19.09 -17.93 -13.86
CA ILE A 30 18.87 -17.63 -15.28
C ILE A 30 20.05 -16.84 -15.84
N PHE A 31 20.43 -15.74 -15.20
CA PHE A 31 21.51 -14.87 -15.72
C PHE A 31 22.87 -15.53 -15.75
N SER A 32 23.13 -16.58 -14.94
CA SER A 32 24.38 -17.35 -14.96
C SER A 32 24.28 -18.64 -15.74
N GLY A 33 23.10 -19.19 -15.96
CA GLY A 33 22.88 -20.50 -16.58
C GLY A 33 22.69 -20.45 -18.10
N PHE A 34 22.16 -19.36 -18.62
CA PHE A 34 21.97 -19.21 -20.07
C PHE A 34 23.23 -18.70 -20.77
N SER A 35 23.49 -19.20 -21.97
CA SER A 35 24.60 -18.77 -22.83
C SER A 35 24.17 -17.80 -23.93
N SER A 36 22.88 -17.64 -24.16
CA SER A 36 22.27 -16.77 -25.19
C SER A 36 20.99 -16.13 -24.67
N ILE A 37 20.63 -14.99 -25.28
CA ILE A 37 19.38 -14.31 -25.07
C ILE A 37 18.43 -14.74 -26.19
N ASP A 38 17.66 -15.79 -25.94
CA ASP A 38 16.72 -16.39 -26.88
C ASP A 38 15.30 -16.45 -26.25
N ASP A 39 14.38 -17.11 -26.93
CA ASP A 39 13.01 -17.23 -26.46
C ASP A 39 12.94 -18.00 -25.13
N ASP A 40 13.71 -19.07 -24.97
CA ASP A 40 13.76 -19.86 -23.73
C ASP A 40 14.23 -19.01 -22.54
N PHE A 41 15.21 -18.11 -22.75
CA PHE A 41 15.65 -17.15 -21.73
C PHE A 41 14.52 -16.23 -21.25
N TYR A 42 13.71 -15.71 -22.18
CA TYR A 42 12.59 -14.84 -21.83
C TYR A 42 11.43 -15.61 -21.20
N GLU A 43 11.16 -16.84 -21.62
CA GLU A 43 10.14 -17.70 -21.02
C GLU A 43 10.46 -18.01 -19.55
N GLU A 44 11.70 -18.31 -19.22
CA GLU A 44 12.12 -18.54 -17.82
C GLU A 44 12.03 -17.25 -16.97
N LEU A 45 12.37 -16.09 -17.53
CA LEU A 45 12.17 -14.80 -16.84
C LEU A 45 10.69 -14.53 -16.58
N GLU A 46 9.82 -14.82 -17.56
CA GLU A 46 8.36 -14.69 -17.41
C GLU A 46 7.85 -15.55 -16.27
N GLU A 47 8.26 -16.81 -16.21
CA GLU A 47 7.85 -17.73 -15.15
C GLU A 47 8.22 -17.22 -13.76
N ILE A 48 9.46 -16.74 -13.57
CA ILE A 48 9.89 -16.20 -12.26
C ILE A 48 9.12 -14.95 -11.87
N LEU A 49 8.86 -14.02 -12.80
CA LEU A 49 8.10 -12.81 -12.54
C LEU A 49 6.66 -13.14 -12.12
N ILE A 50 6.02 -14.10 -12.80
CA ILE A 50 4.67 -14.58 -12.48
C ILE A 50 4.66 -15.29 -11.13
N MET A 51 5.61 -16.17 -10.85
CA MET A 51 5.74 -16.86 -9.57
C MET A 51 5.97 -15.88 -8.41
N GLY A 52 6.62 -14.74 -8.67
CA GLY A 52 6.78 -13.62 -7.73
C GLY A 52 5.51 -12.79 -7.50
N ASP A 53 4.36 -13.16 -8.07
CA ASP A 53 3.08 -12.42 -8.04
C ASP A 53 3.13 -11.03 -8.73
N ILE A 54 4.06 -10.79 -9.66
CA ILE A 54 4.11 -9.56 -10.46
C ILE A 54 2.88 -9.44 -11.40
N GLY A 55 2.28 -10.59 -11.74
CA GLY A 55 1.09 -10.64 -12.58
C GLY A 55 1.39 -10.62 -14.08
N ILE A 56 0.49 -11.19 -14.87
CA ILE A 56 0.71 -11.43 -16.31
C ILE A 56 0.89 -10.10 -17.06
N ASN A 57 0.01 -9.12 -16.86
CA ASN A 57 0.06 -7.86 -17.61
C ASN A 57 1.35 -7.07 -17.34
N ALA A 58 1.71 -6.92 -16.07
CA ALA A 58 2.95 -6.23 -15.69
C ALA A 58 4.18 -6.99 -16.21
N THR A 59 4.20 -8.32 -16.10
CA THR A 59 5.29 -9.18 -16.61
C THR A 59 5.45 -9.01 -18.11
N THR A 60 4.38 -9.07 -18.89
CA THR A 60 4.43 -8.87 -20.35
C THR A 60 5.04 -7.52 -20.71
N SER A 61 4.55 -6.42 -20.10
CA SER A 61 5.08 -5.07 -20.36
C SER A 61 6.56 -4.91 -19.95
N ILE A 62 6.96 -5.51 -18.83
CA ILE A 62 8.36 -5.51 -18.37
C ILE A 62 9.27 -6.22 -19.37
N LEU A 63 8.86 -7.40 -19.85
CA LEU A 63 9.65 -8.19 -20.79
C LEU A 63 9.69 -7.58 -22.19
N GLU A 64 8.60 -6.97 -22.67
CA GLU A 64 8.58 -6.20 -23.91
C GLU A 64 9.60 -5.06 -23.85
N HIS A 65 9.58 -4.27 -22.78
CA HIS A 65 10.54 -3.19 -22.57
C HIS A 65 11.98 -3.71 -22.46
N LEU A 66 12.19 -4.84 -21.78
CA LEU A 66 13.51 -5.49 -21.70
C LEU A 66 14.01 -5.92 -23.11
N LYS A 67 13.16 -6.54 -23.93
CA LYS A 67 13.47 -6.95 -25.31
C LYS A 67 13.87 -5.74 -26.16
N GLU A 68 13.13 -4.62 -26.05
CA GLU A 68 13.47 -3.37 -26.73
C GLU A 68 14.86 -2.86 -26.32
N GLN A 69 15.15 -2.79 -25.02
CA GLN A 69 16.44 -2.33 -24.50
C GLN A 69 17.61 -3.24 -24.92
N VAL A 70 17.41 -4.56 -24.90
CA VAL A 70 18.40 -5.54 -25.37
C VAL A 70 18.71 -5.33 -26.84
N ALA A 71 17.70 -5.09 -27.68
CA ALA A 71 17.90 -4.84 -29.10
C ALA A 71 18.58 -3.49 -29.37
N GLU A 72 18.15 -2.41 -28.72
CA GLU A 72 18.71 -1.06 -28.87
C GLU A 72 20.18 -0.98 -28.44
N GLN A 73 20.52 -1.62 -27.33
CA GLN A 73 21.89 -1.60 -26.78
C GLN A 73 22.77 -2.71 -27.31
N HIS A 74 22.24 -3.55 -28.22
CA HIS A 74 22.99 -4.68 -28.81
C HIS A 74 23.56 -5.64 -27.76
N ILE A 75 22.84 -5.90 -26.68
CA ILE A 75 23.23 -6.79 -25.58
C ILE A 75 23.27 -8.24 -26.10
N LYS A 76 24.34 -8.97 -25.77
CA LYS A 76 24.51 -10.37 -26.16
C LYS A 76 24.64 -11.32 -24.98
N GLU A 77 25.04 -10.81 -23.85
CA GLU A 77 25.30 -11.60 -22.64
C GLU A 77 24.09 -11.55 -21.68
N PRO A 78 23.49 -12.68 -21.31
CA PRO A 78 22.38 -12.74 -20.36
C PRO A 78 22.65 -11.98 -19.04
N SER A 79 23.88 -12.04 -18.53
CA SER A 79 24.30 -11.36 -17.31
C SER A 79 24.13 -9.84 -17.36
N GLN A 80 24.16 -9.22 -18.54
CA GLN A 80 23.94 -7.78 -18.73
C GLN A 80 22.44 -7.41 -18.67
N CYS A 81 21.53 -8.37 -18.83
CA CYS A 81 20.10 -8.15 -18.79
C CYS A 81 19.58 -7.90 -17.36
N LYS A 82 20.31 -8.29 -16.31
CA LYS A 82 19.87 -8.12 -14.91
C LYS A 82 19.56 -6.67 -14.59
N GLN A 83 20.46 -5.75 -14.91
CA GLN A 83 20.24 -4.32 -14.65
C GLN A 83 19.12 -3.75 -15.52
N LEU A 84 19.03 -4.15 -16.79
CA LEU A 84 17.95 -3.71 -17.69
C LEU A 84 16.57 -4.19 -17.22
N LEU A 85 16.50 -5.41 -16.67
CA LEU A 85 15.26 -5.93 -16.09
C LEU A 85 14.84 -5.10 -14.87
N ILE A 86 15.77 -4.78 -13.97
CA ILE A 86 15.52 -3.94 -12.80
C ILE A 86 15.01 -2.56 -13.24
N ASP A 87 15.65 -1.96 -14.23
CA ASP A 87 15.27 -0.64 -14.76
C ASP A 87 13.90 -0.70 -15.45
N SER A 88 13.57 -1.80 -16.14
CA SER A 88 12.26 -2.03 -16.73
C SER A 88 11.16 -2.15 -15.68
N ILE A 89 11.42 -2.85 -14.56
CA ILE A 89 10.48 -2.94 -13.43
C ILE A 89 10.28 -1.57 -12.79
N LYS A 90 11.36 -0.80 -12.54
CA LYS A 90 11.26 0.56 -12.01
C LYS A 90 10.43 1.46 -12.90
N LYS A 91 10.68 1.43 -14.21
CA LYS A 91 9.91 2.20 -15.19
C LYS A 91 8.44 1.84 -15.17
N GLN A 92 8.11 0.55 -15.05
CA GLN A 92 6.72 0.07 -14.97
C GLN A 92 6.00 0.54 -13.70
N MET A 93 6.73 0.78 -12.61
CA MET A 93 6.18 1.25 -11.34
C MET A 93 6.10 2.77 -11.21
N GLN A 94 6.60 3.53 -12.17
CA GLN A 94 6.54 4.99 -12.11
C GLN A 94 5.11 5.48 -12.26
N VAL A 95 4.72 6.41 -11.39
CA VAL A 95 3.47 7.19 -11.48
C VAL A 95 3.83 8.67 -11.60
N GLU A 96 2.97 9.45 -12.25
CA GLU A 96 3.23 10.88 -12.48
C GLU A 96 3.50 11.65 -11.18
N SER A 97 2.72 11.40 -10.14
CA SER A 97 2.99 11.92 -8.79
C SER A 97 2.24 11.13 -7.73
N THR A 98 2.85 10.97 -6.56
CA THR A 98 2.16 10.49 -5.35
C THR A 98 2.02 11.66 -4.40
N GLU A 99 0.82 12.23 -4.32
CA GLU A 99 0.56 13.40 -3.50
C GLU A 99 0.17 13.01 -2.08
N TYR A 100 0.70 13.77 -1.09
CA TYR A 100 0.38 13.64 0.32
C TYR A 100 -0.21 14.95 0.86
N GLU A 101 -1.06 15.60 0.07
CA GLU A 101 -1.69 16.88 0.43
C GLU A 101 -2.42 16.81 1.76
N PHE A 102 -3.04 15.66 2.05
CA PHE A 102 -3.75 15.44 3.31
C PHE A 102 -2.87 15.58 4.56
N GLU A 103 -1.55 15.46 4.45
CA GLU A 103 -0.64 15.68 5.57
C GLU A 103 -0.43 17.18 5.87
N ASN A 104 -0.71 18.07 4.90
CA ASN A 104 -0.38 19.49 4.96
C ASN A 104 -1.59 20.43 5.07
N ARG A 105 -2.79 19.87 5.14
CA ARG A 105 -4.04 20.62 5.24
C ARG A 105 -5.02 19.91 6.18
N LYS A 106 -6.10 20.60 6.60
CA LYS A 106 -7.17 19.93 7.33
C LYS A 106 -7.77 18.81 6.49
N SER A 107 -7.78 17.60 7.03
CA SER A 107 -8.11 16.42 6.25
C SER A 107 -8.93 15.40 7.03
N VAL A 108 -9.72 14.64 6.28
CA VAL A 108 -10.32 13.39 6.72
C VAL A 108 -9.71 12.26 5.91
N ILE A 109 -9.18 11.26 6.58
CA ILE A 109 -8.67 10.02 5.95
C ILE A 109 -9.68 8.92 6.24
N LEU A 110 -10.35 8.45 5.20
CA LEU A 110 -11.24 7.29 5.26
C LEU A 110 -10.46 6.04 4.91
N VAL A 111 -10.33 5.08 5.83
CA VAL A 111 -9.58 3.84 5.63
C VAL A 111 -10.55 2.69 5.40
N ILE A 112 -10.48 2.11 4.19
CA ILE A 112 -11.34 1.01 3.72
C ILE A 112 -10.51 -0.23 3.37
N GLY A 113 -11.17 -1.38 3.20
CA GLY A 113 -10.49 -2.65 2.85
C GLY A 113 -11.19 -3.84 3.48
N VAL A 114 -10.88 -5.06 3.06
CA VAL A 114 -11.50 -6.28 3.59
C VAL A 114 -11.06 -6.57 5.04
N ASN A 115 -11.77 -7.48 5.72
CA ASN A 115 -11.37 -7.89 7.06
C ASN A 115 -10.04 -8.65 7.04
N GLY A 116 -9.22 -8.42 8.06
CA GLY A 116 -7.95 -9.14 8.25
C GLY A 116 -6.76 -8.59 7.46
N VAL A 117 -6.93 -7.59 6.57
CA VAL A 117 -5.82 -6.99 5.82
C VAL A 117 -4.96 -6.01 6.64
N GLY A 118 -5.38 -5.63 7.85
CA GLY A 118 -4.60 -4.73 8.70
C GLY A 118 -5.07 -3.27 8.72
N LYS A 119 -6.36 -2.99 8.41
CA LYS A 119 -6.92 -1.62 8.45
C LYS A 119 -6.67 -0.93 9.79
N THR A 120 -7.19 -1.48 10.88
CA THR A 120 -7.09 -0.92 12.23
C THR A 120 -5.63 -0.70 12.64
N THR A 121 -4.75 -1.64 12.29
CA THR A 121 -3.30 -1.52 12.51
C THR A 121 -2.71 -0.36 11.70
N SER A 122 -3.08 -0.24 10.42
CA SER A 122 -2.61 0.84 9.56
C SER A 122 -3.09 2.21 10.03
N VAL A 123 -4.35 2.31 10.48
CA VAL A 123 -4.91 3.52 11.09
C VAL A 123 -4.08 3.96 12.30
N GLY A 124 -3.80 3.01 13.22
CA GLY A 124 -3.01 3.30 14.40
C GLY A 124 -1.58 3.74 14.10
N LYS A 125 -0.91 3.06 13.17
CA LYS A 125 0.45 3.42 12.74
C LYS A 125 0.50 4.78 12.04
N LEU A 126 -0.46 5.04 11.14
CA LEU A 126 -0.55 6.32 10.43
C LEU A 126 -0.82 7.47 11.41
N ALA A 127 -1.71 7.26 12.39
CA ALA A 127 -1.98 8.24 13.44
C ALA A 127 -0.73 8.58 14.26
N GLY A 128 0.06 7.57 14.64
CA GLY A 128 1.33 7.78 15.35
C GLY A 128 2.31 8.61 14.53
N LYS A 129 2.52 8.24 13.26
CA LYS A 129 3.43 8.98 12.35
C LYS A 129 3.01 10.44 12.15
N LEU A 130 1.73 10.68 11.94
CA LEU A 130 1.22 12.06 11.75
C LEU A 130 1.34 12.87 13.04
N LYS A 131 1.12 12.25 14.21
CA LYS A 131 1.35 12.91 15.49
C LYS A 131 2.83 13.25 15.71
N ASP A 132 3.74 12.35 15.39
CA ASP A 132 5.18 12.57 15.49
C ASP A 132 5.66 13.73 14.58
N GLN A 133 4.93 13.98 13.49
CA GLN A 133 5.08 15.17 12.63
C GLN A 133 4.45 16.44 13.24
N GLY A 134 3.93 16.39 14.46
CA GLY A 134 3.32 17.51 15.17
C GLY A 134 1.86 17.78 14.81
N LYS A 135 1.19 16.85 14.09
CA LYS A 135 -0.24 17.00 13.74
C LYS A 135 -1.14 16.64 14.90
N LYS A 136 -2.23 17.35 15.05
CA LYS A 136 -3.31 17.01 15.96
C LYS A 136 -4.26 16.03 15.28
N VAL A 137 -4.16 14.76 15.69
CA VAL A 137 -4.91 13.64 15.07
C VAL A 137 -6.03 13.19 15.99
N ILE A 138 -7.20 12.90 15.40
CA ILE A 138 -8.33 12.24 16.07
C ILE A 138 -8.68 10.99 15.25
N LEU A 139 -9.02 9.89 15.93
CA LEU A 139 -9.50 8.66 15.34
C LEU A 139 -11.01 8.53 15.46
N GLY A 140 -11.67 8.05 14.40
CA GLY A 140 -13.08 7.65 14.38
C GLY A 140 -13.21 6.13 14.25
N ALA A 141 -13.80 5.46 15.25
CA ALA A 141 -14.00 4.01 15.27
C ALA A 141 -15.30 3.62 14.56
N ALA A 142 -15.32 3.72 13.24
CA ALA A 142 -16.51 3.42 12.43
C ALA A 142 -16.65 1.94 12.03
N ASP A 143 -15.75 1.03 12.43
CA ASP A 143 -15.97 -0.43 12.37
C ASP A 143 -16.78 -0.89 13.59
N THR A 144 -18.05 -0.54 13.60
CA THR A 144 -18.97 -0.78 14.73
C THR A 144 -19.51 -2.20 14.80
N PHE A 145 -19.25 -3.01 13.78
CA PHE A 145 -19.78 -4.37 13.69
C PHE A 145 -18.89 -5.42 14.37
N ARG A 146 -17.64 -5.09 14.61
CA ARG A 146 -16.71 -5.98 15.28
C ARG A 146 -16.34 -5.38 16.64
N ALA A 147 -16.88 -5.94 17.73
CA ALA A 147 -16.59 -5.49 19.10
C ALA A 147 -15.07 -5.35 19.36
N ALA A 148 -14.29 -6.36 18.92
CA ALA A 148 -12.84 -6.33 19.05
C ALA A 148 -12.14 -5.23 18.22
N ALA A 149 -12.77 -4.66 17.19
CA ALA A 149 -12.15 -3.60 16.38
C ALA A 149 -12.07 -2.28 17.15
N GLY A 150 -13.11 -1.90 17.87
CA GLY A 150 -13.11 -0.72 18.73
C GLY A 150 -12.07 -0.81 19.84
N GLU A 151 -11.95 -1.97 20.50
CA GLU A 151 -10.92 -2.21 21.51
C GLU A 151 -9.51 -2.15 20.92
N GLN A 152 -9.30 -2.78 19.77
CA GLN A 152 -8.01 -2.76 19.07
C GLN A 152 -7.61 -1.34 18.67
N LEU A 153 -8.55 -0.56 18.12
CA LEU A 153 -8.28 0.83 17.73
C LEU A 153 -7.98 1.69 18.96
N THR A 154 -8.66 1.45 20.09
CA THR A 154 -8.37 2.12 21.37
C THR A 154 -6.95 1.84 21.85
N GLN A 155 -6.48 0.59 21.74
CA GLN A 155 -5.10 0.26 22.09
C GLN A 155 -4.08 1.00 21.20
N TRP A 156 -4.38 1.10 19.90
CA TRP A 156 -3.55 1.87 18.97
C TRP A 156 -3.59 3.38 19.27
N ALA A 157 -4.77 3.93 19.58
CA ALA A 157 -4.92 5.33 19.98
C ALA A 157 -4.07 5.66 21.21
N ASN A 158 -4.08 4.78 22.21
CA ASN A 158 -3.27 4.91 23.42
C ASN A 158 -1.76 4.86 23.11
N ARG A 159 -1.34 3.91 22.26
CA ARG A 159 0.08 3.79 21.83
C ARG A 159 0.56 5.03 21.06
N ALA A 160 -0.27 5.51 20.15
CA ALA A 160 0.01 6.71 19.36
C ALA A 160 -0.19 7.99 20.18
N GLY A 161 -0.85 7.93 21.36
CA GLY A 161 -1.20 9.05 22.20
C GLY A 161 -2.13 10.04 21.50
N VAL A 162 -3.10 9.54 20.73
CA VAL A 162 -4.12 10.30 20.02
C VAL A 162 -5.50 10.02 20.60
N GLU A 163 -6.43 10.92 20.36
CA GLU A 163 -7.80 10.79 20.84
C GLU A 163 -8.62 9.92 19.90
N ILE A 164 -9.60 9.18 20.46
CA ILE A 164 -10.50 8.31 19.71
C ILE A 164 -11.95 8.67 20.02
N ILE A 165 -12.77 8.72 18.98
CA ILE A 165 -14.22 8.86 19.04
C ILE A 165 -14.83 7.54 18.56
N GLY A 166 -15.62 6.91 19.41
CA GLY A 166 -16.28 5.65 19.10
C GLY A 166 -17.76 5.71 19.49
N GLY A 167 -18.54 4.80 18.93
CA GLY A 167 -19.93 4.54 19.30
C GLY A 167 -20.05 3.25 20.13
N GLN A 168 -21.27 2.93 20.51
CA GLN A 168 -21.59 1.60 21.07
C GLN A 168 -21.49 0.53 19.98
N ASP A 169 -21.26 -0.71 20.37
CA ASP A 169 -21.26 -1.84 19.45
C ASP A 169 -22.59 -1.90 18.67
N GLY A 170 -22.49 -2.04 17.36
CA GLY A 170 -23.64 -2.05 16.46
C GLY A 170 -24.23 -0.68 16.13
N ALA A 171 -23.63 0.44 16.57
CA ALA A 171 -24.03 1.78 16.14
C ALA A 171 -23.94 1.94 14.62
N ASP A 172 -24.69 2.90 14.05
CA ASP A 172 -24.53 3.23 12.61
C ASP A 172 -23.13 3.84 12.38
N PRO A 173 -22.28 3.25 11.52
CA PRO A 173 -20.95 3.81 11.20
C PRO A 173 -20.99 5.28 10.81
N ALA A 174 -22.03 5.69 10.09
CA ALA A 174 -22.21 7.07 9.66
C ALA A 174 -22.46 8.03 10.85
N SER A 175 -23.14 7.59 11.92
CA SER A 175 -23.31 8.39 13.13
C SER A 175 -21.98 8.57 13.88
N VAL A 176 -21.16 7.52 13.93
CA VAL A 176 -19.82 7.62 14.54
C VAL A 176 -18.93 8.59 13.78
N VAL A 177 -18.98 8.57 12.43
CA VAL A 177 -18.24 9.55 11.61
C VAL A 177 -18.75 10.97 11.85
N TYR A 178 -20.07 11.17 12.00
CA TYR A 178 -20.66 12.47 12.35
C TYR A 178 -20.10 13.00 13.68
N ASP A 179 -20.11 12.19 14.73
CA ASP A 179 -19.59 12.55 16.04
C ASP A 179 -18.07 12.82 15.99
N ALA A 180 -17.33 12.03 15.22
CA ALA A 180 -15.89 12.23 15.01
C ALA A 180 -15.58 13.55 14.30
N VAL A 181 -16.38 13.93 13.28
CA VAL A 181 -16.28 15.24 12.60
C VAL A 181 -16.57 16.37 13.57
N ALA A 182 -17.67 16.28 14.36
CA ALA A 182 -18.00 17.29 15.35
C ALA A 182 -16.87 17.47 16.38
N ALA A 183 -16.28 16.37 16.85
CA ALA A 183 -15.14 16.39 17.76
C ALA A 183 -13.89 17.01 17.10
N ALA A 184 -13.57 16.63 15.85
CA ALA A 184 -12.44 17.16 15.11
C ALA A 184 -12.53 18.69 14.93
N LYS A 185 -13.71 19.19 14.58
CA LYS A 185 -13.98 20.65 14.47
C LYS A 185 -13.86 21.35 15.81
N ALA A 186 -14.53 20.84 16.85
CA ALA A 186 -14.52 21.45 18.19
C ALA A 186 -13.11 21.53 18.80
N ARG A 187 -12.26 20.55 18.50
CA ARG A 187 -10.90 20.45 19.00
C ARG A 187 -9.86 21.03 18.07
N ASN A 188 -10.27 21.57 16.92
CA ASN A 188 -9.40 22.08 15.86
C ASN A 188 -8.32 21.06 15.47
N ALA A 189 -8.73 19.82 15.20
CA ALA A 189 -7.84 18.78 14.73
C ALA A 189 -7.32 19.09 13.32
N ASP A 190 -6.09 18.68 13.03
CA ASP A 190 -5.52 18.79 11.68
C ASP A 190 -6.00 17.64 10.82
N ILE A 191 -6.08 16.44 11.40
CA ILE A 191 -6.43 15.21 10.66
C ILE A 191 -7.41 14.36 11.49
N LEU A 192 -8.50 13.95 10.85
CA LEU A 192 -9.40 12.90 11.32
C LEU A 192 -9.16 11.63 10.52
N ILE A 193 -8.90 10.48 11.17
CA ILE A 193 -8.76 9.19 10.50
C ILE A 193 -9.91 8.28 10.94
N CYS A 194 -10.71 7.79 9.99
CA CYS A 194 -11.84 6.90 10.24
C CYS A 194 -11.52 5.46 9.82
N ASP A 195 -11.52 4.53 10.78
CA ASP A 195 -11.46 3.08 10.52
C ASP A 195 -12.86 2.55 10.21
N THR A 196 -13.03 1.87 9.08
CA THR A 196 -14.34 1.36 8.62
C THR A 196 -14.43 -0.16 8.62
N ALA A 197 -15.65 -0.70 8.55
CA ALA A 197 -15.90 -2.12 8.38
C ALA A 197 -15.39 -2.63 7.01
N GLY A 198 -15.02 -3.92 6.94
CA GLY A 198 -14.42 -4.53 5.76
C GLY A 198 -15.27 -5.64 5.13
N ARG A 199 -16.55 -5.39 4.84
CA ARG A 199 -17.49 -6.42 4.37
C ARG A 199 -17.69 -6.42 2.86
N LEU A 200 -16.63 -6.63 2.09
CA LEU A 200 -16.68 -6.63 0.62
C LEU A 200 -17.57 -7.74 0.05
N HIS A 201 -17.75 -8.86 0.76
CA HIS A 201 -18.65 -9.93 0.37
C HIS A 201 -20.13 -9.49 0.26
N ASN A 202 -20.51 -8.39 0.93
CA ASN A 202 -21.80 -7.72 0.76
C ASN A 202 -21.60 -6.35 0.15
N LYS A 203 -21.16 -6.33 -1.11
CA LYS A 203 -20.81 -5.12 -1.87
C LYS A 203 -21.90 -4.05 -1.81
N LYS A 204 -23.18 -4.45 -1.93
CA LYS A 204 -24.30 -3.50 -1.90
C LYS A 204 -24.40 -2.75 -0.56
N ASN A 205 -24.32 -3.47 0.55
CA ASN A 205 -24.41 -2.86 1.88
C ASN A 205 -23.19 -1.98 2.16
N LEU A 206 -22.00 -2.42 1.76
CA LEU A 206 -20.78 -1.62 1.87
C LEU A 206 -20.89 -0.32 1.07
N MET A 207 -21.41 -0.38 -0.16
CA MET A 207 -21.64 0.82 -0.98
C MET A 207 -22.61 1.80 -0.33
N GLU A 208 -23.71 1.30 0.25
CA GLU A 208 -24.69 2.13 0.93
C GLU A 208 -24.09 2.79 2.19
N GLU A 209 -23.31 2.04 2.96
CA GLU A 209 -22.60 2.54 4.14
C GLU A 209 -21.60 3.64 3.74
N LEU A 210 -20.72 3.38 2.76
CA LEU A 210 -19.75 4.37 2.29
C LEU A 210 -20.43 5.61 1.73
N ARG A 211 -21.51 5.47 0.95
CA ARG A 211 -22.27 6.64 0.46
C ARG A 211 -22.86 7.50 1.59
N LYS A 212 -23.33 6.88 2.68
CA LYS A 212 -23.81 7.63 3.85
C LYS A 212 -22.65 8.40 4.50
N ILE A 213 -21.50 7.74 4.67
CA ILE A 213 -20.30 8.37 5.25
C ILE A 213 -19.86 9.55 4.39
N TYR A 214 -19.74 9.39 3.07
CA TYR A 214 -19.36 10.47 2.17
C TYR A 214 -20.31 11.65 2.25
N ARG A 215 -21.64 11.42 2.25
CA ARG A 215 -22.65 12.50 2.39
C ARG A 215 -22.50 13.27 3.71
N ILE A 216 -22.15 12.58 4.80
CA ILE A 216 -21.89 13.25 6.08
C ILE A 216 -20.64 14.10 5.98
N LEU A 217 -19.53 13.57 5.45
CA LEU A 217 -18.29 14.31 5.29
C LEU A 217 -18.47 15.55 4.42
N GLU A 218 -19.13 15.42 3.27
CA GLU A 218 -19.40 16.52 2.35
C GLU A 218 -20.28 17.61 2.99
N ARG A 219 -21.25 17.22 3.81
CA ARG A 219 -22.17 18.17 4.47
C ARG A 219 -21.56 18.81 5.71
N GLU A 220 -20.93 18.01 6.56
CA GLU A 220 -20.50 18.44 7.90
C GLU A 220 -19.06 18.97 7.91
N TYR A 221 -18.22 18.57 6.93
CA TYR A 221 -16.81 18.99 6.88
C TYR A 221 -16.34 19.33 5.44
N PRO A 222 -17.07 20.19 4.70
CA PRO A 222 -16.78 20.49 3.30
C PRO A 222 -15.43 21.17 3.09
N GLU A 223 -14.88 21.80 4.12
CA GLU A 223 -13.56 22.45 4.07
C GLU A 223 -12.38 21.46 4.24
N ALA A 224 -12.63 20.24 4.68
CA ALA A 224 -11.58 19.24 4.85
C ALA A 224 -11.25 18.54 3.52
N TYR A 225 -9.98 18.30 3.29
CA TYR A 225 -9.54 17.43 2.20
C TYR A 225 -9.91 15.98 2.51
N LEU A 226 -10.57 15.31 1.59
CA LEU A 226 -10.96 13.91 1.77
C LEU A 226 -9.96 12.98 1.07
N GLU A 227 -9.26 12.19 1.85
CA GLU A 227 -8.37 11.11 1.40
C GLU A 227 -9.06 9.78 1.65
N THR A 228 -9.13 8.91 0.65
CA THR A 228 -9.65 7.54 0.82
C THR A 228 -8.57 6.54 0.53
N LEU A 229 -8.12 5.84 1.57
CA LEU A 229 -7.06 4.84 1.47
C LEU A 229 -7.64 3.43 1.54
N VAL A 230 -7.41 2.63 0.51
CA VAL A 230 -7.73 1.20 0.56
C VAL A 230 -6.54 0.40 1.09
N VAL A 231 -6.79 -0.43 2.11
CA VAL A 231 -5.77 -1.32 2.68
C VAL A 231 -5.87 -2.68 2.02
N LEU A 232 -4.76 -3.15 1.47
CA LEU A 232 -4.61 -4.43 0.79
C LEU A 232 -3.54 -5.28 1.48
N GLY A 233 -3.74 -6.59 1.56
CA GLY A 233 -2.76 -7.51 2.14
C GLY A 233 -1.89 -8.16 1.07
N GLY A 234 -0.58 -7.99 1.11
CA GLY A 234 0.36 -8.62 0.17
C GLY A 234 0.30 -10.16 0.16
N THR A 235 -0.08 -10.77 1.30
CA THR A 235 -0.23 -12.23 1.39
C THR A 235 -1.31 -12.81 0.49
N THR A 236 -2.24 -11.99 -0.01
CA THR A 236 -3.33 -12.44 -0.88
C THR A 236 -2.95 -12.46 -2.36
N GLY A 237 -1.73 -11.99 -2.72
CA GLY A 237 -1.24 -11.98 -4.09
C GLY A 237 -2.21 -11.28 -5.04
N GLN A 238 -2.47 -11.85 -6.21
CA GLN A 238 -3.35 -11.29 -7.25
C GLN A 238 -4.79 -10.98 -6.78
N ASN A 239 -5.26 -11.60 -5.70
CA ASN A 239 -6.54 -11.22 -5.11
C ASN A 239 -6.53 -9.79 -4.54
N ALA A 240 -5.38 -9.25 -4.12
CA ALA A 240 -5.28 -7.86 -3.67
C ALA A 240 -5.61 -6.89 -4.81
N LEU A 241 -5.10 -7.13 -6.02
CA LEU A 241 -5.41 -6.35 -7.21
C LEU A 241 -6.92 -6.37 -7.54
N SER A 242 -7.53 -7.56 -7.49
CA SER A 242 -8.98 -7.70 -7.68
C SER A 242 -9.79 -6.93 -6.63
N GLN A 243 -9.39 -6.98 -5.37
CA GLN A 243 -10.01 -6.20 -4.29
C GLN A 243 -9.88 -4.69 -4.54
N ALA A 244 -8.70 -4.21 -4.93
CA ALA A 244 -8.49 -2.79 -5.22
C ALA A 244 -9.44 -2.29 -6.31
N ARG A 245 -9.58 -3.03 -7.42
CA ARG A 245 -10.52 -2.71 -8.50
C ARG A 245 -11.97 -2.66 -7.99
N GLN A 246 -12.39 -3.62 -7.17
CA GLN A 246 -13.73 -3.66 -6.59
C GLN A 246 -14.00 -2.47 -5.64
N PHE A 247 -13.01 -2.05 -4.85
CA PHE A 247 -13.14 -0.86 -4.01
C PHE A 247 -13.17 0.42 -4.84
N ALA A 248 -12.39 0.53 -5.90
CA ALA A 248 -12.40 1.67 -6.81
C ALA A 248 -13.75 1.87 -7.53
N GLU A 249 -14.50 0.79 -7.77
CA GLU A 249 -15.86 0.87 -8.32
C GLU A 249 -16.90 1.45 -7.33
N VAL A 250 -16.62 1.41 -6.02
CA VAL A 250 -17.60 1.76 -4.99
C VAL A 250 -17.22 3.00 -4.19
N ALA A 251 -15.95 3.40 -4.23
CA ALA A 251 -15.42 4.52 -3.50
C ALA A 251 -14.43 5.31 -4.37
N ASN A 252 -14.31 6.62 -4.12
CA ASN A 252 -13.27 7.42 -4.74
C ASN A 252 -11.94 7.17 -4.02
N VAL A 253 -11.29 6.06 -4.37
CA VAL A 253 -10.00 5.66 -3.77
C VAL A 253 -8.90 6.55 -4.30
N THR A 254 -8.17 7.23 -3.41
CA THR A 254 -7.11 8.17 -3.75
C THR A 254 -5.71 7.62 -3.45
N GLY A 255 -5.62 6.47 -2.77
CA GLY A 255 -4.36 5.82 -2.48
C GLY A 255 -4.51 4.43 -1.87
N ILE A 256 -3.41 3.70 -1.87
CA ILE A 256 -3.32 2.31 -1.39
C ILE A 256 -2.33 2.23 -0.23
N ILE A 257 -2.70 1.48 0.80
CA ILE A 257 -1.78 0.98 1.83
C ILE A 257 -1.60 -0.52 1.61
N LEU A 258 -0.40 -0.95 1.26
CA LEU A 258 -0.08 -2.36 1.07
C LEU A 258 0.60 -2.91 2.32
N THR A 259 0.02 -3.93 2.95
CA THR A 259 0.44 -4.48 4.25
C THR A 259 0.93 -5.92 4.15
N LYS A 260 1.53 -6.43 5.23
CA LYS A 260 1.94 -7.84 5.38
C LYS A 260 2.94 -8.32 4.32
N LEU A 261 3.79 -7.41 3.85
CA LEU A 261 4.85 -7.76 2.90
C LEU A 261 5.93 -8.62 3.55
N ASP A 262 6.18 -8.44 4.85
CA ASP A 262 7.13 -9.20 5.67
C ASP A 262 6.74 -10.68 5.86
N GLY A 263 5.47 -10.97 5.71
CA GLY A 263 4.92 -12.33 5.87
C GLY A 263 4.90 -13.18 4.61
N THR A 264 5.24 -12.63 3.44
CA THR A 264 4.95 -13.28 2.15
C THR A 264 6.14 -13.36 1.20
N ALA A 265 6.11 -14.39 0.34
CA ALA A 265 6.96 -14.48 -0.86
C ALA A 265 6.33 -13.79 -2.10
N LYS A 266 5.13 -13.21 -1.94
CA LYS A 266 4.29 -12.61 -2.99
C LYS A 266 4.38 -11.09 -3.07
N GLY A 267 5.49 -10.52 -2.61
CA GLY A 267 5.68 -9.06 -2.58
C GLY A 267 5.70 -8.40 -3.95
N GLY A 268 5.92 -9.15 -5.04
CA GLY A 268 5.79 -8.67 -6.40
C GLY A 268 4.40 -8.12 -6.74
N ILE A 269 3.37 -8.44 -5.95
CA ILE A 269 2.04 -7.84 -6.09
C ILE A 269 2.08 -6.30 -6.01
N ALA A 270 3.07 -5.71 -5.34
CA ALA A 270 3.24 -4.25 -5.32
C ALA A 270 3.51 -3.70 -6.73
N VAL A 271 4.26 -4.45 -7.56
CA VAL A 271 4.53 -4.09 -8.95
C VAL A 271 3.23 -4.12 -9.75
N ALA A 272 2.46 -5.22 -9.66
CA ALA A 272 1.17 -5.34 -10.35
C ALA A 272 0.19 -4.22 -9.97
N ILE A 273 0.05 -3.95 -8.67
CA ILE A 273 -0.85 -2.91 -8.16
C ILE A 273 -0.43 -1.54 -8.69
N GLN A 274 0.85 -1.21 -8.59
CA GLN A 274 1.36 0.11 -8.99
C GLN A 274 1.29 0.32 -10.50
N SER A 275 1.46 -0.75 -11.30
CA SER A 275 1.47 -0.67 -12.76
C SER A 275 0.10 -0.79 -13.42
N GLU A 276 -0.86 -1.47 -12.77
CA GLU A 276 -2.15 -1.79 -13.39
C GLU A 276 -3.33 -0.93 -12.87
N LEU A 277 -3.10 -0.14 -11.82
CA LEU A 277 -4.12 0.74 -11.24
C LEU A 277 -3.70 2.20 -11.35
N ASP A 278 -4.64 3.05 -11.75
CA ASP A 278 -4.50 4.51 -11.69
C ASP A 278 -4.62 5.05 -10.25
N ILE A 279 -4.15 4.27 -9.27
CA ILE A 279 -4.25 4.60 -7.85
C ILE A 279 -2.89 4.34 -7.23
N PRO A 280 -2.18 5.37 -6.72
CA PRO A 280 -0.84 5.21 -6.22
C PRO A 280 -0.80 4.39 -4.92
N VAL A 281 0.19 3.52 -4.80
CA VAL A 281 0.58 2.99 -3.50
C VAL A 281 1.21 4.13 -2.71
N LYS A 282 0.59 4.54 -1.59
CA LYS A 282 1.10 5.62 -0.74
C LYS A 282 1.92 5.11 0.44
N TYR A 283 1.52 3.98 0.99
CA TYR A 283 2.22 3.39 2.14
C TYR A 283 2.39 1.89 1.98
N ILE A 284 3.47 1.38 2.58
CA ILE A 284 3.73 -0.04 2.74
C ILE A 284 3.95 -0.40 4.21
N GLY A 285 3.41 -1.55 4.61
CA GLY A 285 3.61 -2.15 5.94
C GLY A 285 4.56 -3.33 5.83
N VAL A 286 5.71 -3.22 6.50
CA VAL A 286 6.82 -4.19 6.46
C VAL A 286 7.16 -4.77 7.82
N GLY A 287 6.21 -4.78 8.75
CA GLY A 287 6.35 -5.29 10.11
C GLY A 287 5.27 -4.79 11.06
N GLU A 288 5.45 -4.95 12.38
CA GLU A 288 4.42 -4.74 13.39
C GLU A 288 4.53 -3.40 14.15
N SER A 289 5.70 -2.74 14.16
CA SER A 289 5.89 -1.47 14.87
C SER A 289 5.25 -0.28 14.15
N ILE A 290 5.07 0.85 14.84
CA ILE A 290 4.57 2.10 14.24
C ILE A 290 5.46 2.51 13.07
N ASP A 291 6.76 2.39 13.24
CA ASP A 291 7.76 2.75 12.24
C ASP A 291 7.76 1.84 10.99
N ASP A 292 7.11 0.68 11.04
CA ASP A 292 7.07 -0.28 9.94
C ASP A 292 5.97 0.05 8.90
N LEU A 293 5.19 1.11 9.10
CA LEU A 293 4.39 1.72 8.04
C LEU A 293 5.23 2.83 7.40
N GLN A 294 5.61 2.66 6.14
CA GLN A 294 6.50 3.57 5.44
C GLN A 294 5.82 4.21 4.22
N LYS A 295 6.20 5.44 3.86
CA LYS A 295 5.83 6.00 2.55
C LYS A 295 6.43 5.12 1.47
N PHE A 296 5.65 4.88 0.42
CA PHE A 296 6.11 4.06 -0.68
C PHE A 296 7.06 4.86 -1.59
N ASP A 297 8.17 4.23 -1.92
CA ASP A 297 9.14 4.69 -2.92
C ASP A 297 9.42 3.51 -3.84
N ALA A 298 9.06 3.63 -5.11
CA ALA A 298 9.14 2.54 -6.08
C ALA A 298 10.60 2.12 -6.33
N ASP A 299 11.51 3.09 -6.43
CA ASP A 299 12.92 2.79 -6.68
C ASP A 299 13.56 2.08 -5.48
N ALA A 300 13.31 2.57 -4.26
CA ALA A 300 13.78 1.92 -3.05
C ALA A 300 13.18 0.52 -2.87
N PHE A 301 11.90 0.34 -3.23
CA PHE A 301 11.23 -0.96 -3.19
C PHE A 301 11.88 -1.96 -4.14
N VAL A 302 12.09 -1.59 -5.41
CA VAL A 302 12.72 -2.47 -6.40
C VAL A 302 14.18 -2.74 -6.03
N ASN A 303 14.92 -1.74 -5.56
CA ASN A 303 16.30 -1.95 -5.07
C ASN A 303 16.33 -2.95 -3.90
N ALA A 304 15.40 -2.84 -2.94
CA ALA A 304 15.30 -3.79 -1.83
C ALA A 304 14.90 -5.20 -2.28
N LEU A 305 14.05 -5.31 -3.30
CA LEU A 305 13.60 -6.58 -3.87
C LEU A 305 14.74 -7.33 -4.58
N PHE A 306 15.67 -6.61 -5.23
CA PHE A 306 16.78 -7.17 -5.98
C PHE A 306 18.14 -7.07 -5.27
N ASP A 307 18.16 -6.64 -4.01
CA ASP A 307 19.38 -6.47 -3.19
C ASP A 307 20.43 -5.56 -3.84
N VAL A 308 19.96 -4.52 -4.52
CA VAL A 308 20.81 -3.51 -5.14
C VAL A 308 20.99 -2.37 -4.14
N GLU A 309 22.24 -2.15 -3.67
CA GLU A 309 22.56 -0.99 -2.84
C GLU A 309 22.28 0.32 -3.62
N GLU A 310 21.62 1.28 -2.97
CA GLU A 310 21.50 2.63 -3.54
C GLU A 310 22.93 3.17 -3.79
N ARG A 311 23.27 3.38 -5.04
CA ARG A 311 24.47 4.14 -5.38
C ARG A 311 24.24 5.57 -4.95
N SER A 312 24.88 5.95 -3.84
CA SER A 312 24.89 7.29 -3.24
C SER A 312 25.46 8.36 -4.17
#